data_31ead91adf1aee0a11db3ae94efebd56
#
_entry.id   31ead91adf1aee0a11db3ae94efebd56
#
_cell.length_a   1.000
_cell.length_b   1.000
_cell.length_c   1.000
_cell.angle_alpha   90.00
_cell.angle_beta   90.00
_cell.angle_gamma   90.00
#
_symmetry.space_group_name_H-M   'P 1'
#
loop_
_entity.id
_entity.type
_entity.pdbx_description
1 polymer ?
#
loop_
_entity_poly.entity_id
_entity_poly.type
_entity_poly.pdbx_seq_one_letter_code
_entity_poly.pdbx_strand_id
1 'polypeptide(L)'
;VTLLDRAGGGNYMMQVSFAALGHLRGGPAKVAVVSSALNGMISGSSVSNVVSGGIFTIPLMKKAGYGGIKAGAIETMSSVNGQIMPPVMGAAAFLMVEYVGVPYSEIVRNAILPATLSYIGLFYIVHLEALKLGMQPILQRQPRNFRDAAIRTGLGISGTIVVVALLYYLLAGVKSAFGGAAAYVAGAVVAALYVGAAWMAAKCPDLPDDIDIEQPRSLETWPAVKAGLHFLLPIGMLIWCLMVEEMSPSLSAFWAIVMLIVLMVSQRPMIDFVRGTRTEKAWTSGMRDVLQGFNDGSRNMIGIGVATATAGVVVGAITLTGLGLRMTEFV
;
A
#
# COMPACT_ATOMS: atom_id res chain seq x y z
N VAL A 1 -6.12 -7.17 3.24
CA VAL A 1 -5.06 -7.20 2.23
C VAL A 1 -5.53 -7.92 0.99
N THR A 2 -5.77 -9.23 1.03
CA THR A 2 -6.21 -10.05 -0.11
C THR A 2 -7.46 -9.51 -0.82
N LEU A 3 -8.40 -8.96 -0.07
CA LEU A 3 -9.57 -8.26 -0.62
C LEU A 3 -9.16 -7.03 -1.43
N LEU A 4 -8.21 -6.22 -0.94
CA LEU A 4 -7.73 -5.03 -1.65
C LEU A 4 -6.95 -5.39 -2.92
N ASP A 5 -6.15 -6.45 -2.88
CA ASP A 5 -5.44 -6.96 -4.06
C ASP A 5 -6.45 -7.45 -5.12
N ARG A 6 -7.49 -8.18 -4.70
CA ARG A 6 -8.59 -8.61 -5.59
C ARG A 6 -9.42 -7.45 -6.13
N ALA A 7 -9.57 -6.36 -5.35
CA ALA A 7 -10.23 -5.13 -5.81
C ALA A 7 -9.45 -4.40 -6.90
N GLY A 8 -8.15 -4.69 -7.07
CA GLY A 8 -7.25 -4.02 -8.01
C GLY A 8 -6.28 -3.02 -7.36
N GLY A 9 -6.29 -2.91 -6.02
CA GLY A 9 -5.44 -1.97 -5.29
C GLY A 9 -3.95 -2.20 -5.49
N GLY A 10 -3.50 -3.47 -5.54
CA GLY A 10 -2.11 -3.81 -5.81
C GLY A 10 -1.64 -3.36 -7.20
N ASN A 11 -2.45 -3.63 -8.24
CA ASN A 11 -2.19 -3.18 -9.60
C ASN A 11 -2.15 -1.64 -9.68
N TYR A 12 -3.09 -0.96 -9.03
CA TYR A 12 -3.10 0.50 -8.94
C TYR A 12 -1.80 1.07 -8.37
N MET A 13 -1.30 0.54 -7.24
CA MET A 13 -0.04 1.00 -6.63
C MET A 13 1.16 0.80 -7.55
N MET A 14 1.20 -0.32 -8.28
CA MET A 14 2.25 -0.61 -9.26
C MET A 14 2.18 0.36 -10.45
N GLN A 15 1.00 0.60 -11.02
CA GLN A 15 0.81 1.51 -12.16
C GLN A 15 1.17 2.95 -11.79
N VAL A 16 0.79 3.43 -10.61
CA VAL A 16 1.18 4.75 -10.11
C VAL A 16 2.70 4.86 -9.95
N SER A 17 3.32 3.83 -9.38
CA SER A 17 4.78 3.78 -9.22
C SER A 17 5.49 3.79 -10.56
N PHE A 18 4.98 3.04 -11.56
CA PHE A 18 5.52 3.00 -12.91
C PHE A 18 5.36 4.35 -13.63
N ALA A 19 4.21 4.96 -13.54
CA ALA A 19 3.95 6.28 -14.10
C ALA A 19 4.85 7.37 -13.50
N ALA A 20 5.20 7.24 -12.21
CA ALA A 20 6.05 8.20 -11.50
C ALA A 20 7.54 7.99 -11.77
N LEU A 21 8.03 6.74 -11.80
CA LEU A 21 9.45 6.41 -11.74
C LEU A 21 10.00 5.66 -12.96
N GLY A 22 9.13 5.14 -13.84
CA GLY A 22 9.54 4.34 -15.00
C GLY A 22 10.45 5.06 -15.99
N HIS A 23 10.42 6.39 -15.99
CA HIS A 23 11.27 7.23 -16.83
C HIS A 23 12.70 7.44 -16.28
N LEU A 24 12.99 6.98 -15.07
CA LEU A 24 14.33 7.13 -14.46
C LEU A 24 15.27 6.03 -14.94
N ARG A 25 16.59 6.29 -14.84
CA ARG A 25 17.60 5.24 -15.05
C ARG A 25 17.39 4.10 -14.08
N GLY A 26 17.35 2.87 -14.59
CA GLY A 26 16.98 1.71 -13.80
C GLY A 26 15.54 1.79 -13.28
N GLY A 27 14.65 2.48 -14.01
CA GLY A 27 13.25 2.71 -13.67
C GLY A 27 12.53 1.49 -13.12
N PRO A 28 12.57 0.32 -13.80
CA PRO A 28 11.90 -0.88 -13.31
C PRO A 28 12.26 -1.30 -11.89
N ALA A 29 13.54 -1.24 -11.53
CA ALA A 29 13.96 -1.59 -10.18
C ALA A 29 13.52 -0.55 -9.13
N LYS A 30 13.52 0.73 -9.50
CA LYS A 30 12.99 1.80 -8.65
C LYS A 30 11.48 1.71 -8.48
N VAL A 31 10.77 1.33 -9.55
CA VAL A 31 9.34 1.02 -9.50
C VAL A 31 9.08 -0.14 -8.56
N ALA A 32 9.86 -1.23 -8.65
CA ALA A 32 9.76 -2.37 -7.74
C ALA A 32 9.92 -1.93 -6.28
N VAL A 33 10.94 -1.13 -5.95
CA VAL A 33 11.16 -0.62 -4.58
C VAL A 33 9.96 0.19 -4.08
N VAL A 34 9.45 1.14 -4.88
CA VAL A 34 8.37 2.03 -4.44
C VAL A 34 7.02 1.32 -4.44
N SER A 35 6.72 0.49 -5.46
CA SER A 35 5.47 -0.28 -5.47
C SER A 35 5.41 -1.28 -4.32
N SER A 36 6.54 -1.95 -4.02
CA SER A 36 6.64 -2.84 -2.86
C SER A 36 6.53 -2.10 -1.54
N ALA A 37 7.02 -0.85 -1.44
CA ALA A 37 6.78 -0.01 -0.27
C ALA A 37 5.30 0.28 -0.09
N LEU A 38 4.62 0.75 -1.14
CA LEU A 38 3.19 1.08 -1.09
C LEU A 38 2.32 -0.15 -0.80
N ASN A 39 2.59 -1.26 -1.48
CA ASN A 39 1.88 -2.51 -1.22
C ASN A 39 2.20 -3.06 0.18
N GLY A 40 3.47 -2.98 0.62
CA GLY A 40 3.92 -3.41 1.93
C GLY A 40 3.27 -2.64 3.08
N MET A 41 3.10 -1.31 2.93
CA MET A 41 2.36 -0.46 3.87
C MET A 41 0.95 -0.98 4.16
N ILE A 42 0.37 -1.70 3.22
CA ILE A 42 -1.01 -2.20 3.28
C ILE A 42 -1.02 -3.68 3.63
N SER A 43 -0.16 -4.47 2.98
CA SER A 43 -0.18 -5.93 3.09
C SER A 43 0.46 -6.43 4.38
N GLY A 44 1.48 -5.76 4.86
CA GLY A 44 2.26 -6.23 6.00
C GLY A 44 2.88 -7.62 5.81
N SER A 45 2.80 -8.20 4.61
CA SER A 45 3.30 -9.54 4.29
C SER A 45 4.30 -9.50 3.14
N SER A 46 5.57 -9.77 3.44
CA SER A 46 6.62 -9.83 2.41
C SER A 46 6.36 -10.92 1.37
N VAL A 47 5.87 -12.08 1.79
CA VAL A 47 5.60 -13.20 0.88
C VAL A 47 4.48 -12.83 -0.10
N SER A 48 3.37 -12.29 0.39
CA SER A 48 2.27 -11.82 -0.46
C SER A 48 2.76 -10.75 -1.43
N ASN A 49 3.57 -9.80 -0.94
CA ASN A 49 4.09 -8.70 -1.75
C ASN A 49 5.04 -9.17 -2.85
N VAL A 50 5.95 -10.14 -2.56
CA VAL A 50 6.83 -10.75 -3.57
C VAL A 50 6.01 -11.51 -4.62
N VAL A 51 5.00 -12.25 -4.20
CA VAL A 51 4.18 -13.05 -5.12
C VAL A 51 3.32 -12.16 -6.01
N SER A 52 2.67 -11.15 -5.46
CA SER A 52 1.78 -10.26 -6.23
C SER A 52 2.55 -9.26 -7.08
N GLY A 53 3.60 -8.64 -6.55
CA GLY A 53 4.43 -7.63 -7.24
C GLY A 53 5.48 -8.24 -8.14
N GLY A 54 6.16 -9.30 -7.67
CA GLY A 54 7.30 -9.91 -8.35
C GLY A 54 6.98 -10.54 -9.70
N ILE A 55 5.73 -10.99 -9.92
CA ILE A 55 5.26 -11.51 -11.22
C ILE A 55 5.48 -10.45 -12.32
N PHE A 56 5.31 -9.19 -12.02
CA PHE A 56 5.44 -8.08 -12.96
C PHE A 56 6.81 -7.42 -12.88
N THR A 57 7.30 -7.14 -11.68
CA THR A 57 8.53 -6.36 -11.46
C THR A 57 9.78 -7.12 -11.84
N ILE A 58 9.87 -8.44 -11.57
CA ILE A 58 11.04 -9.25 -11.89
C ILE A 58 11.25 -9.37 -13.41
N PRO A 59 10.26 -9.74 -14.25
CA PRO A 59 10.39 -9.72 -15.69
C PRO A 59 10.75 -8.34 -16.25
N LEU A 60 10.14 -7.28 -15.70
CA LEU A 60 10.41 -5.90 -16.11
C LEU A 60 11.86 -5.50 -15.81
N MET A 61 12.38 -5.84 -14.63
CA MET A 61 13.81 -5.62 -14.29
C MET A 61 14.74 -6.43 -15.18
N LYS A 62 14.41 -7.70 -15.48
CA LYS A 62 15.24 -8.53 -16.39
C LYS A 62 15.31 -7.96 -17.80
N LYS A 63 14.20 -7.47 -18.36
CA LYS A 63 14.17 -6.78 -19.65
C LYS A 63 14.97 -5.48 -19.64
N ALA A 64 15.01 -4.78 -18.51
CA ALA A 64 15.83 -3.57 -18.34
C ALA A 64 17.35 -3.85 -18.28
N GLY A 65 17.74 -5.13 -18.16
CA GLY A 65 19.15 -5.53 -18.12
C GLY A 65 19.66 -5.95 -16.73
N TYR A 66 18.80 -6.05 -15.71
CA TYR A 66 19.19 -6.67 -14.44
C TYR A 66 19.31 -8.19 -14.59
N GLY A 67 20.37 -8.78 -14.05
CA GLY A 67 20.45 -10.23 -13.95
C GLY A 67 19.35 -10.80 -13.07
N GLY A 68 18.86 -12.02 -13.35
CA GLY A 68 17.74 -12.63 -12.62
C GLY A 68 17.94 -12.67 -11.10
N ILE A 69 19.16 -12.98 -10.64
CA ILE A 69 19.50 -13.01 -9.20
C ILE A 69 19.34 -11.64 -8.57
N LYS A 70 19.81 -10.58 -9.22
CA LYS A 70 19.70 -9.20 -8.74
C LYS A 70 18.25 -8.73 -8.74
N ALA A 71 17.49 -9.04 -9.79
CA ALA A 71 16.07 -8.71 -9.86
C ALA A 71 15.28 -9.37 -8.72
N GLY A 72 15.52 -10.66 -8.46
CA GLY A 72 14.91 -11.36 -7.33
C GLY A 72 15.33 -10.79 -5.99
N ALA A 73 16.61 -10.44 -5.81
CA ALA A 73 17.11 -9.83 -4.58
C ALA A 73 16.48 -8.47 -4.30
N ILE A 74 16.37 -7.60 -5.32
CA ILE A 74 15.73 -6.28 -5.21
C ILE A 74 14.27 -6.44 -4.80
N GLU A 75 13.52 -7.32 -5.45
CA GLU A 75 12.12 -7.56 -5.14
C GLU A 75 11.94 -8.08 -3.72
N THR A 76 12.73 -9.08 -3.33
CA THR A 76 12.66 -9.67 -1.99
C THR A 76 12.98 -8.64 -0.91
N MET A 77 14.08 -7.88 -1.06
CA MET A 77 14.46 -6.86 -0.08
C MET A 77 13.43 -5.73 0.01
N SER A 78 12.89 -5.30 -1.12
CA SER A 78 11.83 -4.28 -1.15
C SER A 78 10.58 -4.76 -0.41
N SER A 79 10.20 -6.00 -0.61
CA SER A 79 9.02 -6.61 0.01
C SER A 79 9.20 -6.86 1.50
N VAL A 80 10.40 -7.29 1.93
CA VAL A 80 10.72 -7.46 3.36
C VAL A 80 10.68 -6.11 4.08
N ASN A 81 11.26 -5.07 3.49
CA ASN A 81 11.20 -3.71 4.04
C ASN A 81 9.75 -3.18 4.15
N GLY A 82 8.82 -3.67 3.32
CA GLY A 82 7.41 -3.33 3.40
C GLY A 82 6.77 -3.71 4.74
N GLN A 83 7.26 -4.76 5.40
CA GLN A 83 6.73 -5.19 6.70
C GLN A 83 6.99 -4.20 7.85
N ILE A 84 8.02 -3.37 7.73
CA ILE A 84 8.32 -2.34 8.72
C ILE A 84 7.76 -0.98 8.34
N MET A 85 7.17 -0.85 7.15
CA MET A 85 6.65 0.43 6.65
C MET A 85 5.26 0.73 7.23
N PRO A 86 5.11 1.82 8.01
CA PRO A 86 3.81 2.23 8.51
C PRO A 86 2.85 2.58 7.36
N PRO A 87 1.50 2.52 7.55
CA PRO A 87 0.82 2.43 8.84
C PRO A 87 0.46 1.01 9.30
N VAL A 88 0.34 0.00 8.40
CA VAL A 88 -0.19 -1.30 8.79
C VAL A 88 0.90 -2.22 9.33
N MET A 89 2.08 -2.18 8.71
CA MET A 89 3.24 -3.01 9.08
C MET A 89 2.93 -4.53 9.05
N GLY A 90 3.88 -5.35 9.42
CA GLY A 90 3.70 -6.80 9.52
C GLY A 90 3.12 -7.26 10.85
N ALA A 91 2.79 -8.55 10.96
CA ALA A 91 2.24 -9.17 12.16
C ALA A 91 3.10 -8.93 13.41
N ALA A 92 4.42 -8.76 13.24
CA ALA A 92 5.35 -8.46 14.34
C ALA A 92 5.00 -7.16 15.08
N ALA A 93 4.48 -6.16 14.40
CA ALA A 93 4.10 -4.89 15.03
C ALA A 93 2.93 -5.07 16.01
N PHE A 94 1.97 -5.93 15.68
CA PHE A 94 0.85 -6.24 16.59
C PHE A 94 1.33 -7.06 17.79
N LEU A 95 2.28 -7.98 17.58
CA LEU A 95 2.90 -8.71 18.69
C LEU A 95 3.69 -7.78 19.62
N MET A 96 4.34 -6.75 19.09
CA MET A 96 5.03 -5.74 19.90
C MET A 96 4.06 -5.01 20.85
N VAL A 97 2.82 -4.72 20.43
CA VAL A 97 1.81 -4.11 21.31
C VAL A 97 1.59 -4.98 22.56
N GLU A 98 1.49 -6.30 22.38
CA GLU A 98 1.22 -7.23 23.48
C GLU A 98 2.45 -7.47 24.34
N TYR A 99 3.65 -7.65 23.74
CA TYR A 99 4.86 -8.00 24.49
C TYR A 99 5.55 -6.81 25.13
N VAL A 100 5.51 -5.64 24.48
CA VAL A 100 6.16 -4.42 24.99
C VAL A 100 5.19 -3.60 25.85
N GLY A 101 3.88 -3.77 25.64
CA GLY A 101 2.85 -3.08 26.41
C GLY A 101 2.69 -1.61 26.05
N VAL A 102 3.07 -1.22 24.82
CA VAL A 102 2.91 0.16 24.30
C VAL A 102 1.79 0.22 23.27
N PRO A 103 1.10 1.36 23.12
CA PRO A 103 0.05 1.51 22.14
C PRO A 103 0.60 1.43 20.71
N TYR A 104 -0.23 0.93 19.78
CA TYR A 104 0.15 0.76 18.38
C TYR A 104 0.64 2.05 17.72
N SER A 105 0.03 3.18 18.06
CA SER A 105 0.42 4.50 17.56
C SER A 105 1.87 4.88 17.89
N GLU A 106 2.37 4.46 19.04
CA GLU A 106 3.77 4.68 19.45
C GLU A 106 4.72 3.80 18.64
N ILE A 107 4.36 2.53 18.41
CA ILE A 107 5.15 1.62 17.56
C ILE A 107 5.24 2.20 16.14
N VAL A 108 4.13 2.65 15.57
CA VAL A 108 4.08 3.30 14.24
C VAL A 108 5.02 4.50 14.18
N ARG A 109 4.95 5.40 15.18
CA ARG A 109 5.80 6.59 15.25
C ARG A 109 7.29 6.24 15.25
N ASN A 110 7.67 5.25 16.03
CA ASN A 110 9.06 4.81 16.16
C ASN A 110 9.55 4.04 14.92
N ALA A 111 8.65 3.34 14.21
CA ALA A 111 8.98 2.59 13.00
C ALA A 111 9.20 3.47 11.75
N ILE A 112 8.66 4.68 11.70
CA ILE A 112 8.76 5.59 10.53
C ILE A 112 10.23 5.84 10.16
N LEU A 113 11.06 6.17 11.14
CA LEU A 113 12.47 6.53 10.89
C LEU A 113 13.28 5.35 10.31
N PRO A 114 13.34 4.15 10.95
CA PRO A 114 14.10 3.02 10.42
C PRO A 114 13.53 2.53 9.08
N ALA A 115 12.21 2.53 8.88
CA ALA A 115 11.61 2.18 7.61
C ALA A 115 12.03 3.14 6.50
N THR A 116 11.94 4.44 6.73
CA THR A 116 12.32 5.46 5.75
C THR A 116 13.80 5.36 5.39
N LEU A 117 14.68 5.23 6.38
CA LEU A 117 16.12 5.07 6.14
C LEU A 117 16.44 3.81 5.33
N SER A 118 15.79 2.70 5.64
CA SER A 118 15.96 1.44 4.92
C SER A 118 15.55 1.56 3.44
N TYR A 119 14.41 2.20 3.16
CA TYR A 119 13.97 2.44 1.79
C TYR A 119 14.84 3.44 1.02
N ILE A 120 15.33 4.50 1.67
CA ILE A 120 16.28 5.44 1.07
C ILE A 120 17.57 4.70 0.70
N GLY A 121 18.10 3.89 1.63
CA GLY A 121 19.29 3.07 1.39
C GLY A 121 19.11 2.11 0.22
N LEU A 122 18.00 1.37 0.19
CA LEU A 122 17.69 0.43 -0.87
C LEU A 122 17.53 1.14 -2.22
N PHE A 123 16.80 2.24 -2.27
CA PHE A 123 16.62 3.04 -3.48
C PHE A 123 17.95 3.57 -4.02
N TYR A 124 18.83 4.00 -3.12
CA TYR A 124 20.17 4.47 -3.48
C TYR A 124 21.06 3.35 -4.02
N ILE A 125 21.06 2.17 -3.37
CA ILE A 125 21.80 0.98 -3.84
C ILE A 125 21.32 0.59 -5.24
N VAL A 126 20.01 0.54 -5.47
CA VAL A 126 19.42 0.23 -6.77
C VAL A 126 19.80 1.28 -7.83
N HIS A 127 19.90 2.55 -7.44
CA HIS A 127 20.35 3.62 -8.33
C HIS A 127 21.83 3.44 -8.73
N LEU A 128 22.71 3.14 -7.78
CA LEU A 128 24.14 2.89 -8.06
C LEU A 128 24.32 1.65 -8.95
N GLU A 129 23.54 0.59 -8.72
CA GLU A 129 23.59 -0.59 -9.57
C GLU A 129 23.13 -0.30 -11.00
N ALA A 130 22.10 0.53 -11.19
CA ALA A 130 21.66 0.98 -12.51
C ALA A 130 22.75 1.81 -13.24
N LEU A 131 23.49 2.63 -12.50
CA LEU A 131 24.63 3.39 -13.05
C LEU A 131 25.77 2.45 -13.45
N LYS A 132 26.12 1.48 -12.60
CA LYS A 132 27.16 0.48 -12.85
C LYS A 132 26.88 -0.37 -14.09
N LEU A 133 25.61 -0.70 -14.33
CA LEU A 133 25.18 -1.47 -15.50
C LEU A 133 24.96 -0.60 -16.76
N GLY A 134 25.22 0.71 -16.70
CA GLY A 134 25.06 1.62 -17.84
C GLY A 134 23.62 1.72 -18.37
N MET A 135 22.62 1.43 -17.52
CA MET A 135 21.22 1.37 -17.93
C MET A 135 20.70 2.69 -18.46
N GLN A 136 19.90 2.61 -19.52
CA GLN A 136 19.18 3.74 -20.08
C GLN A 136 17.73 3.77 -19.55
N PRO A 137 17.09 4.95 -19.52
CA PRO A 137 15.67 5.06 -19.23
C PRO A 137 14.84 4.29 -20.26
N ILE A 138 13.88 3.46 -19.83
CA ILE A 138 12.98 2.73 -20.74
C ILE A 138 11.98 3.70 -21.38
N LEU A 139 11.46 4.64 -20.61
CA LEU A 139 10.55 5.68 -21.10
C LEU A 139 11.35 6.95 -21.39
N GLN A 140 11.48 7.30 -22.65
CA GLN A 140 12.02 8.61 -23.02
C GLN A 140 10.95 9.68 -22.77
N ARG A 141 11.00 10.33 -21.63
CA ARG A 141 10.26 11.58 -21.43
C ARG A 141 11.07 12.73 -22.02
N GLN A 142 10.40 13.64 -22.72
CA GLN A 142 11.06 14.89 -23.15
C GLN A 142 11.75 15.55 -21.95
N PRO A 143 12.99 16.06 -22.12
CA PRO A 143 13.73 16.68 -21.03
C PRO A 143 12.92 17.86 -20.48
N ARG A 144 12.40 17.68 -19.30
CA ARG A 144 11.64 18.71 -18.59
C ARG A 144 12.61 19.47 -17.70
N ASN A 145 12.50 20.80 -17.66
CA ASN A 145 13.31 21.62 -16.79
C ASN A 145 13.21 21.10 -15.35
N PHE A 146 14.37 20.86 -14.71
CA PHE A 146 14.46 20.36 -13.34
C PHE A 146 13.61 21.20 -12.36
N ARG A 147 13.56 22.52 -12.58
CA ARG A 147 12.72 23.46 -11.80
C ARG A 147 11.23 23.12 -11.87
N ASP A 148 10.70 22.86 -13.07
CA ASP A 148 9.28 22.55 -13.28
C ASP A 148 8.90 21.19 -12.69
N ALA A 149 9.83 20.23 -12.78
CA ALA A 149 9.66 18.92 -12.14
C ALA A 149 9.66 19.05 -10.61
N ALA A 150 10.61 19.76 -10.03
CA ALA A 150 10.72 19.99 -8.58
C ALA A 150 9.51 20.75 -8.02
N ILE A 151 9.07 21.81 -8.72
CA ILE A 151 7.88 22.60 -8.32
C ILE A 151 6.62 21.73 -8.34
N ARG A 152 6.40 20.92 -9.38
CA ARG A 152 5.22 20.06 -9.48
C ARG A 152 5.23 18.93 -8.45
N THR A 153 6.40 18.34 -8.21
CA THR A 153 6.54 17.31 -7.15
C THR A 153 6.33 17.93 -5.78
N GLY A 154 6.92 19.10 -5.53
CA GLY A 154 6.72 19.85 -4.29
C GLY A 154 5.23 20.25 -4.09
N LEU A 155 4.58 20.76 -5.12
CA LEU A 155 3.13 21.09 -5.08
C LEU A 155 2.27 19.82 -4.90
N GLY A 156 2.67 18.69 -5.49
CA GLY A 156 1.97 17.40 -5.31
C GLY A 156 2.06 16.92 -3.87
N ILE A 157 3.25 16.91 -3.28
CA ILE A 157 3.48 16.50 -1.90
C ILE A 157 2.78 17.46 -0.92
N SER A 158 2.97 18.77 -1.08
CA SER A 158 2.34 19.76 -0.22
C SER A 158 0.81 19.75 -0.37
N GLY A 159 0.30 19.58 -1.58
CA GLY A 159 -1.13 19.41 -1.83
C GLY A 159 -1.70 18.18 -1.13
N THR A 160 -1.00 17.04 -1.17
CA THR A 160 -1.40 15.82 -0.45
C THR A 160 -1.41 16.06 1.06
N ILE A 161 -0.36 16.68 1.61
CA ILE A 161 -0.29 17.01 3.05
C ILE A 161 -1.44 17.92 3.45
N VAL A 162 -1.73 18.96 2.65
CA VAL A 162 -2.84 19.90 2.91
C VAL A 162 -4.18 19.17 2.88
N VAL A 163 -4.41 18.28 1.91
CA VAL A 163 -5.67 17.51 1.81
C VAL A 163 -5.83 16.59 3.03
N VAL A 164 -4.78 15.87 3.42
CA VAL A 164 -4.79 15.00 4.60
C VAL A 164 -5.03 15.80 5.88
N ALA A 165 -4.35 16.94 6.05
CA ALA A 165 -4.55 17.81 7.19
C ALA A 165 -5.98 18.39 7.23
N LEU A 166 -6.50 18.80 6.08
CA LEU A 166 -7.85 19.35 5.97
C LEU A 166 -8.91 18.30 6.29
N LEU A 167 -8.75 17.05 5.82
CA LEU A 167 -9.60 15.93 6.19
C LEU A 167 -9.52 15.62 7.69
N TYR A 168 -8.32 15.63 8.26
CA TYR A 168 -8.12 15.45 9.71
C TYR A 168 -8.88 16.50 10.53
N TYR A 169 -8.68 17.80 10.22
CA TYR A 169 -9.35 18.88 10.94
C TYR A 169 -10.87 18.92 10.71
N LEU A 170 -11.32 18.54 9.50
CA LEU A 170 -12.74 18.45 9.18
C LEU A 170 -13.42 17.35 10.01
N LEU A 171 -12.83 16.17 10.07
CA LEU A 171 -13.38 15.06 10.86
C LEU A 171 -13.28 15.33 12.37
N ALA A 172 -12.18 15.94 12.84
CA ALA A 172 -12.07 16.38 14.23
C ALA A 172 -13.11 17.45 14.59
N GLY A 173 -13.35 18.42 13.68
CA GLY A 173 -14.38 19.43 13.84
C GLY A 173 -15.80 18.86 13.86
N VAL A 174 -16.08 17.84 13.03
CA VAL A 174 -17.36 17.10 13.06
C VAL A 174 -17.57 16.42 14.42
N LYS A 175 -16.52 15.82 14.97
CA LYS A 175 -16.58 15.16 16.30
C LYS A 175 -16.91 16.18 17.41
N SER A 176 -16.29 17.36 17.39
CA SER A 176 -16.52 18.42 18.38
C SER A 176 -17.89 19.09 18.23
N ALA A 177 -18.40 19.26 17.01
CA ALA A 177 -19.64 19.98 16.73
C ALA A 177 -20.89 19.12 16.90
N PHE A 178 -20.85 17.83 16.57
CA PHE A 178 -22.02 16.95 16.48
C PHE A 178 -22.10 15.90 17.59
N GLY A 179 -21.13 15.79 18.48
CA GLY A 179 -21.18 14.89 19.64
C GLY A 179 -21.65 13.47 19.30
N GLY A 180 -22.80 13.05 19.81
CA GLY A 180 -23.35 11.71 19.57
C GLY A 180 -23.75 11.42 18.10
N ALA A 181 -23.99 12.42 17.27
CA ALA A 181 -24.29 12.28 15.84
C ALA A 181 -23.04 12.26 14.95
N ALA A 182 -21.85 12.48 15.52
CA ALA A 182 -20.59 12.59 14.78
C ALA A 182 -20.29 11.36 13.91
N ALA A 183 -20.63 10.16 14.38
CA ALA A 183 -20.41 8.92 13.62
C ALA A 183 -21.24 8.87 12.32
N TYR A 184 -22.47 9.33 12.34
CA TYR A 184 -23.34 9.39 11.15
C TYR A 184 -22.85 10.43 10.16
N VAL A 185 -22.42 11.60 10.65
CA VAL A 185 -21.88 12.67 9.79
C VAL A 185 -20.54 12.25 9.19
N ALA A 186 -19.65 11.65 9.97
CA ALA A 186 -18.40 11.10 9.46
C ALA A 186 -18.63 10.01 8.40
N GLY A 187 -19.59 9.10 8.63
CA GLY A 187 -20.00 8.09 7.66
C GLY A 187 -20.52 8.71 6.36
N ALA A 188 -21.34 9.77 6.44
CA ALA A 188 -21.85 10.49 5.27
C ALA A 188 -20.71 11.18 4.48
N VAL A 189 -19.74 11.79 5.18
CA VAL A 189 -18.56 12.41 4.55
C VAL A 189 -17.73 11.36 3.82
N VAL A 190 -17.45 10.20 4.44
CA VAL A 190 -16.71 9.11 3.83
C VAL A 190 -17.45 8.56 2.61
N ALA A 191 -18.78 8.41 2.69
CA ALA A 191 -19.60 7.98 1.55
C ALA A 191 -19.57 9.01 0.40
N ALA A 192 -19.63 10.30 0.69
CA ALA A 192 -19.52 11.35 -0.31
C ALA A 192 -18.13 11.38 -0.97
N LEU A 193 -17.07 11.18 -0.19
CA LEU A 193 -15.70 11.06 -0.70
C LEU A 193 -15.55 9.83 -1.61
N TYR A 194 -16.17 8.71 -1.24
CA TYR A 194 -16.19 7.50 -2.06
C TYR A 194 -16.88 7.74 -3.40
N VAL A 195 -18.09 8.30 -3.39
CA VAL A 195 -18.84 8.64 -4.60
C VAL A 195 -18.04 9.59 -5.50
N GLY A 196 -17.42 10.62 -4.92
CA GLY A 196 -16.58 11.57 -5.64
C GLY A 196 -15.32 10.92 -6.25
N ALA A 197 -14.65 10.06 -5.51
CA ALA A 197 -13.47 9.34 -5.99
C ALA A 197 -13.81 8.32 -7.09
N ALA A 198 -14.91 7.58 -6.95
CA ALA A 198 -15.39 6.66 -7.97
C ALA A 198 -15.89 7.37 -9.24
N TRP A 199 -16.54 8.52 -9.11
CA TRP A 199 -16.90 9.38 -10.24
C TRP A 199 -15.67 9.92 -10.96
N MET A 200 -14.63 10.29 -10.23
CA MET A 200 -13.36 10.73 -10.80
C MET A 200 -12.64 9.58 -11.52
N ALA A 201 -12.63 8.38 -10.92
CA ALA A 201 -12.08 7.17 -11.52
C ALA A 201 -12.81 6.79 -12.81
N ALA A 202 -14.14 6.90 -12.84
CA ALA A 202 -14.95 6.59 -14.03
C ALA A 202 -14.62 7.49 -15.24
N LYS A 203 -14.14 8.71 -15.01
CA LYS A 203 -13.71 9.64 -16.08
C LYS A 203 -12.27 9.41 -16.55
N CYS A 204 -11.48 8.65 -15.80
CA CYS A 204 -10.13 8.28 -16.20
C CYS A 204 -10.16 7.01 -17.06
N PRO A 205 -9.16 6.82 -17.96
CA PRO A 205 -9.01 5.56 -18.68
C PRO A 205 -8.74 4.43 -17.68
N ASP A 206 -9.21 3.23 -18.01
CA ASP A 206 -8.91 2.05 -17.20
C ASP A 206 -7.41 1.82 -17.14
N LEU A 207 -6.94 1.49 -15.95
CA LEU A 207 -5.56 1.06 -15.76
C LEU A 207 -5.43 -0.33 -16.42
N PRO A 208 -4.42 -0.53 -17.29
CA PRO A 208 -4.20 -1.84 -17.87
C PRO A 208 -3.91 -2.86 -16.77
N ASP A 209 -4.49 -4.06 -16.91
CA ASP A 209 -4.28 -5.14 -15.95
C ASP A 209 -2.81 -5.60 -15.94
N ASP A 210 -2.14 -5.50 -17.10
CA ASP A 210 -0.72 -5.80 -17.27
C ASP A 210 0.05 -4.59 -17.79
N ILE A 211 1.26 -4.38 -17.26
CA ILE A 211 2.22 -3.47 -17.89
C ILE A 211 2.75 -4.17 -19.12
N ASP A 212 2.37 -3.70 -20.32
CA ASP A 212 2.99 -4.19 -21.55
C ASP A 212 4.47 -3.85 -21.52
N ILE A 213 5.26 -4.91 -21.32
CA ILE A 213 6.71 -4.81 -21.20
C ILE A 213 7.36 -4.55 -22.57
N GLU A 214 6.67 -4.87 -23.68
CA GLU A 214 7.18 -4.66 -25.04
C GLU A 214 6.94 -3.23 -25.53
N GLN A 215 5.81 -2.66 -25.15
CA GLN A 215 5.45 -1.29 -25.47
C GLN A 215 4.97 -0.55 -24.22
N PRO A 216 5.87 -0.15 -23.31
CA PRO A 216 5.49 0.55 -22.11
C PRO A 216 4.84 1.89 -22.50
N ARG A 217 3.51 1.97 -22.40
CA ARG A 217 2.79 3.23 -22.60
C ARG A 217 3.22 4.22 -21.51
N SER A 218 3.55 5.43 -21.92
CA SER A 218 3.78 6.52 -20.99
C SER A 218 2.46 6.92 -20.32
N LEU A 219 2.10 6.23 -19.25
CA LEU A 219 0.99 6.65 -18.41
C LEU A 219 1.34 8.01 -17.80
N GLU A 220 0.50 8.99 -18.02
CA GLU A 220 0.62 10.23 -17.27
C GLU A 220 0.34 9.96 -15.79
N THR A 221 1.23 10.43 -14.92
CA THR A 221 1.15 10.15 -13.47
C THR A 221 -0.17 10.63 -12.87
N TRP A 222 -0.68 11.77 -13.31
CA TRP A 222 -1.87 12.37 -12.72
C TRP A 222 -3.19 11.62 -13.04
N PRO A 223 -3.46 11.20 -14.28
CA PRO A 223 -4.58 10.30 -14.58
C PRO A 223 -4.48 8.95 -13.85
N ALA A 224 -3.28 8.35 -13.77
CA ALA A 224 -3.08 7.09 -13.06
C ALA A 224 -3.43 7.21 -11.56
N VAL A 225 -3.02 8.31 -10.90
CA VAL A 225 -3.38 8.56 -9.49
C VAL A 225 -4.89 8.70 -9.32
N LYS A 226 -5.55 9.45 -10.20
CA LYS A 226 -7.02 9.69 -10.10
C LYS A 226 -7.83 8.42 -10.34
N ALA A 227 -7.36 7.52 -11.20
CA ALA A 227 -8.09 6.32 -11.57
C ALA A 227 -8.35 5.36 -10.39
N GLY A 228 -7.50 5.38 -9.35
CA GLY A 228 -7.63 4.45 -8.22
C GLY A 228 -7.68 5.12 -6.85
N LEU A 229 -8.03 6.40 -6.76
CA LEU A 229 -8.07 7.13 -5.50
C LEU A 229 -9.03 6.49 -4.47
N HIS A 230 -10.10 5.84 -4.96
CA HIS A 230 -11.07 5.15 -4.12
C HIS A 230 -10.48 3.96 -3.35
N PHE A 231 -9.40 3.33 -3.84
CA PHE A 231 -8.70 2.26 -3.12
C PHE A 231 -7.96 2.75 -1.86
N LEU A 232 -7.70 4.05 -1.76
CA LEU A 232 -7.06 4.62 -0.57
C LEU A 232 -8.04 4.82 0.60
N LEU A 233 -9.35 4.81 0.35
CA LEU A 233 -10.36 5.07 1.38
C LEU A 233 -10.39 4.02 2.49
N PRO A 234 -10.40 2.69 2.21
CA PRO A 234 -10.34 1.68 3.26
C PRO A 234 -9.05 1.78 4.09
N ILE A 235 -7.95 2.18 3.45
CA ILE A 235 -6.67 2.38 4.12
C ILE A 235 -6.76 3.61 5.03
N GLY A 236 -7.32 4.71 4.52
CA GLY A 236 -7.57 5.92 5.30
C GLY A 236 -8.46 5.65 6.50
N MET A 237 -9.51 4.83 6.33
CA MET A 237 -10.38 4.40 7.42
C MET A 237 -9.62 3.61 8.48
N LEU A 238 -8.76 2.66 8.06
CA LEU A 238 -7.92 1.89 8.96
C LEU A 238 -7.00 2.78 9.78
N ILE A 239 -6.30 3.71 9.11
CA ILE A 239 -5.39 4.67 9.76
C ILE A 239 -6.15 5.55 10.74
N TRP A 240 -7.32 6.06 10.35
CA TRP A 240 -8.15 6.88 11.21
C TRP A 240 -8.55 6.15 12.49
N CYS A 241 -9.08 4.94 12.36
CA CYS A 241 -9.49 4.13 13.52
C CYS A 241 -8.32 3.78 14.44
N LEU A 242 -7.12 3.47 13.87
CA LEU A 242 -5.95 3.10 14.66
C LEU A 242 -5.26 4.29 15.33
N MET A 243 -5.15 5.43 14.63
CA MET A 243 -4.28 6.54 15.05
C MET A 243 -5.04 7.69 15.69
N VAL A 244 -6.32 7.89 15.34
CA VAL A 244 -7.12 9.03 15.82
C VAL A 244 -8.15 8.59 16.85
N GLU A 245 -8.86 7.49 16.58
CA GLU A 245 -9.83 6.93 17.52
C GLU A 245 -9.19 5.97 18.53
N GLU A 246 -7.92 5.65 18.34
CA GLU A 246 -7.14 4.74 19.21
C GLU A 246 -7.86 3.40 19.47
N MET A 247 -8.63 2.95 18.48
CA MET A 247 -9.35 1.67 18.54
C MET A 247 -8.37 0.50 18.52
N SER A 248 -8.81 -0.63 19.06
CA SER A 248 -8.03 -1.86 18.94
C SER A 248 -7.77 -2.22 17.48
N PRO A 249 -6.62 -2.82 17.15
CA PRO A 249 -6.28 -3.21 15.78
C PRO A 249 -7.35 -4.07 15.11
N SER A 250 -7.97 -4.99 15.87
CA SER A 250 -9.03 -5.88 15.39
C SER A 250 -10.29 -5.09 14.98
N LEU A 251 -10.71 -4.12 15.79
CA LEU A 251 -11.89 -3.31 15.50
C LEU A 251 -11.65 -2.36 14.33
N SER A 252 -10.45 -1.77 14.25
CA SER A 252 -10.04 -0.91 13.14
C SER A 252 -10.01 -1.69 11.82
N ALA A 253 -9.47 -2.91 11.82
CA ALA A 253 -9.47 -3.80 10.67
C ALA A 253 -10.90 -4.20 10.26
N PHE A 254 -11.80 -4.45 11.20
CA PHE A 254 -13.20 -4.77 10.92
C PHE A 254 -13.87 -3.65 10.12
N TRP A 255 -13.78 -2.40 10.56
CA TRP A 255 -14.38 -1.27 9.83
C TRP A 255 -13.76 -1.05 8.46
N ALA A 256 -12.44 -1.20 8.34
CA ALA A 256 -11.76 -1.13 7.05
C ALA A 256 -12.21 -2.23 6.08
N ILE A 257 -12.43 -3.47 6.58
CA ILE A 257 -12.94 -4.60 5.78
C ILE A 257 -14.38 -4.34 5.34
N VAL A 258 -15.25 -3.86 6.23
CA VAL A 258 -16.64 -3.51 5.87
C VAL A 258 -16.65 -2.49 4.74
N MET A 259 -15.86 -1.43 4.86
CA MET A 259 -15.74 -0.41 3.82
C MET A 259 -15.20 -1.00 2.50
N LEU A 260 -14.21 -1.88 2.58
CA LEU A 260 -13.62 -2.52 1.40
C LEU A 260 -14.61 -3.45 0.70
N ILE A 261 -15.44 -4.19 1.44
CA ILE A 261 -16.51 -5.03 0.87
C ILE A 261 -17.52 -4.15 0.11
N VAL A 262 -17.96 -3.05 0.74
CA VAL A 262 -18.85 -2.08 0.09
C VAL A 262 -18.23 -1.55 -1.21
N LEU A 263 -16.95 -1.20 -1.17
CA LEU A 263 -16.20 -0.74 -2.34
C LEU A 263 -16.16 -1.82 -3.44
N MET A 264 -15.77 -3.06 -3.12
CA MET A 264 -15.65 -4.15 -4.10
C MET A 264 -16.98 -4.48 -4.80
N VAL A 265 -18.07 -4.42 -4.05
CA VAL A 265 -19.41 -4.71 -4.59
C VAL A 265 -19.94 -3.53 -5.41
N SER A 266 -19.67 -2.30 -5.01
CA SER A 266 -20.28 -1.10 -5.61
C SER A 266 -19.41 -0.41 -6.68
N GLN A 267 -18.08 -0.63 -6.71
CA GLN A 267 -17.19 0.09 -7.64
C GLN A 267 -17.55 -0.16 -9.12
N ARG A 268 -17.74 -1.42 -9.53
CA ARG A 268 -18.05 -1.76 -10.92
C ARG A 268 -19.40 -1.21 -11.36
N PRO A 269 -20.52 -1.46 -10.64
CA PRO A 269 -21.82 -0.89 -11.00
C PRO A 269 -21.79 0.64 -11.05
N MET A 270 -21.04 1.29 -10.19
CA MET A 270 -20.97 2.74 -10.12
C MET A 270 -20.17 3.32 -11.29
N ILE A 271 -19.05 2.70 -11.65
CA ILE A 271 -18.25 3.09 -12.81
C ILE A 271 -19.07 2.88 -14.11
N ASP A 272 -19.74 1.73 -14.23
CA ASP A 272 -20.61 1.41 -15.38
C ASP A 272 -21.76 2.40 -15.50
N PHE A 273 -22.38 2.78 -14.38
CA PHE A 273 -23.44 3.79 -14.36
C PHE A 273 -22.98 5.16 -14.88
N VAL A 274 -21.79 5.61 -14.43
CA VAL A 274 -21.23 6.91 -14.84
C VAL A 274 -20.80 6.89 -16.31
N ARG A 275 -20.30 5.75 -16.82
CA ARG A 275 -19.87 5.57 -18.22
C ARG A 275 -21.02 5.25 -19.16
N GLY A 276 -22.22 4.99 -18.65
CA GLY A 276 -23.38 4.57 -19.45
C GLY A 276 -23.27 3.16 -20.02
N THR A 277 -22.32 2.35 -19.52
CA THR A 277 -22.17 0.93 -19.90
C THR A 277 -22.94 0.09 -18.90
N ARG A 278 -23.84 -0.80 -19.37
CA ARG A 278 -24.54 -1.74 -18.49
C ARG A 278 -23.92 -3.12 -18.62
N THR A 279 -23.17 -3.51 -17.61
CA THR A 279 -22.68 -4.89 -17.49
C THR A 279 -23.64 -5.66 -16.58
N GLU A 280 -24.46 -6.55 -17.16
CA GLU A 280 -25.51 -7.32 -16.44
C GLU A 280 -24.97 -8.11 -15.22
N LYS A 281 -23.67 -8.39 -15.19
CA LYS A 281 -23.02 -9.20 -14.13
C LYS A 281 -22.12 -8.40 -13.19
N ALA A 282 -22.16 -7.06 -13.20
CA ALA A 282 -21.27 -6.23 -12.40
C ALA A 282 -21.36 -6.54 -10.88
N TRP A 283 -22.57 -6.69 -10.34
CA TRP A 283 -22.83 -7.04 -8.94
C TRP A 283 -22.36 -8.44 -8.58
N THR A 284 -22.66 -9.42 -9.43
CA THR A 284 -22.32 -10.83 -9.19
C THR A 284 -20.80 -11.06 -9.26
N SER A 285 -20.10 -10.34 -10.12
CA SER A 285 -18.65 -10.39 -10.19
C SER A 285 -18.00 -9.79 -8.94
N GLY A 286 -18.48 -8.64 -8.45
CA GLY A 286 -17.99 -8.05 -7.20
C GLY A 286 -18.18 -8.96 -6.00
N MET A 287 -19.35 -9.60 -5.87
CA MET A 287 -19.61 -10.57 -4.79
C MET A 287 -18.71 -11.80 -4.90
N ARG A 288 -18.47 -12.29 -6.11
CA ARG A 288 -17.52 -13.41 -6.34
C ARG A 288 -16.10 -13.03 -5.92
N ASP A 289 -15.64 -11.82 -6.27
CA ASP A 289 -14.32 -11.33 -5.90
C ASP A 289 -14.17 -11.21 -4.38
N VAL A 290 -15.22 -10.78 -3.66
CA VAL A 290 -15.25 -10.78 -2.20
C VAL A 290 -15.10 -12.19 -1.64
N LEU A 291 -15.89 -13.17 -2.11
CA LEU A 291 -15.80 -14.55 -1.64
C LEU A 291 -14.43 -15.18 -1.92
N GLN A 292 -13.88 -14.93 -3.11
CA GLN A 292 -12.53 -15.39 -3.43
C GLN A 292 -11.47 -14.72 -2.56
N GLY A 293 -11.59 -13.42 -2.31
CA GLY A 293 -10.69 -12.68 -1.43
C GLY A 293 -10.70 -13.20 0.01
N PHE A 294 -11.84 -13.62 0.53
CA PHE A 294 -11.92 -14.30 1.85
C PHE A 294 -11.26 -15.67 1.83
N ASN A 295 -11.45 -16.46 0.76
CA ASN A 295 -10.80 -17.76 0.62
C ASN A 295 -9.26 -17.62 0.57
N ASP A 296 -8.76 -16.70 -0.23
CA ASP A 296 -7.33 -16.41 -0.34
C ASP A 296 -6.77 -15.85 0.98
N GLY A 297 -7.54 -14.99 1.65
CA GLY A 297 -7.21 -14.46 2.97
C GLY A 297 -7.07 -15.56 4.02
N SER A 298 -7.99 -16.50 4.04
CA SER A 298 -7.96 -17.64 4.96
C SER A 298 -6.74 -18.53 4.72
N ARG A 299 -6.36 -18.75 3.47
CA ARG A 299 -5.14 -19.50 3.13
C ARG A 299 -3.87 -18.77 3.59
N ASN A 300 -3.81 -17.46 3.41
CA ASN A 300 -2.66 -16.66 3.84
C ASN A 300 -2.51 -16.65 5.37
N MET A 301 -3.62 -16.78 6.12
CA MET A 301 -3.59 -16.87 7.58
C MET A 301 -2.88 -18.12 8.11
N ILE A 302 -2.80 -19.20 7.33
CA ILE A 302 -2.07 -20.43 7.73
C ILE A 302 -0.60 -20.09 8.00
N GLY A 303 0.06 -19.39 7.07
CA GLY A 303 1.46 -18.98 7.24
C GLY A 303 1.68 -18.05 8.43
N ILE A 304 0.77 -17.10 8.64
CA ILE A 304 0.82 -16.16 9.77
C ILE A 304 0.63 -16.92 11.09
N GLY A 305 -0.34 -17.84 11.15
CA GLY A 305 -0.59 -18.67 12.32
C GLY A 305 0.62 -19.52 12.73
N VAL A 306 1.27 -20.15 11.75
CA VAL A 306 2.51 -20.94 12.00
C VAL A 306 3.63 -20.03 12.50
N ALA A 307 3.83 -18.87 11.86
CA ALA A 307 4.87 -17.92 12.26
C ALA A 307 4.64 -17.39 13.69
N THR A 308 3.40 -17.05 14.03
CA THR A 308 3.02 -16.57 15.37
C THR A 308 3.20 -17.66 16.42
N ALA A 309 2.79 -18.91 16.13
CA ALA A 309 2.99 -20.04 17.02
C ALA A 309 4.50 -20.31 17.27
N THR A 310 5.31 -20.25 16.21
CA THR A 310 6.77 -20.42 16.32
C THR A 310 7.39 -19.30 17.16
N ALA A 311 6.97 -18.04 16.93
CA ALA A 311 7.43 -16.92 17.74
C ALA A 311 7.04 -17.11 19.23
N GLY A 312 5.83 -17.57 19.50
CA GLY A 312 5.38 -17.89 20.86
C GLY A 312 6.24 -18.95 21.55
N VAL A 313 6.63 -20.00 20.82
CA VAL A 313 7.53 -21.04 21.34
C VAL A 313 8.90 -20.45 21.67
N VAL A 314 9.46 -19.61 20.79
CA VAL A 314 10.77 -18.95 21.02
C VAL A 314 10.73 -18.03 22.23
N VAL A 315 9.69 -17.18 22.32
CA VAL A 315 9.50 -16.28 23.44
C VAL A 315 9.32 -17.05 24.75
N GLY A 316 8.50 -18.10 24.71
CA GLY A 316 8.29 -18.98 25.87
C GLY A 316 9.58 -19.66 26.35
N ALA A 317 10.41 -20.16 25.44
CA ALA A 317 11.70 -20.76 25.77
C ALA A 317 12.67 -19.74 26.40
N ILE A 318 12.75 -18.52 25.84
CA ILE A 318 13.61 -17.44 26.37
C ILE A 318 13.14 -17.03 27.78
N THR A 319 11.82 -16.91 27.97
CA THR A 319 11.23 -16.52 29.26
C THR A 319 11.46 -17.60 30.32
N LEU A 320 11.21 -18.87 29.98
CA LEU A 320 11.37 -19.99 30.91
C LEU A 320 12.83 -20.24 31.31
N THR A 321 13.77 -20.01 30.40
CA THR A 321 15.20 -20.17 30.68
C THR A 321 15.85 -18.97 31.35
N GLY A 322 15.14 -17.85 31.48
CA GLY A 322 15.69 -16.60 32.01
C GLY A 322 16.80 -15.99 31.14
N LEU A 323 16.94 -16.46 29.90
CA LEU A 323 17.99 -16.04 28.97
C LEU A 323 17.87 -14.54 28.65
N GLY A 324 16.66 -14.00 28.58
CA GLY A 324 16.41 -12.58 28.34
C GLY A 324 17.02 -11.67 29.41
N LEU A 325 16.88 -12.04 30.68
CA LEU A 325 17.46 -11.29 31.79
C LEU A 325 18.98 -11.34 31.76
N ARG A 326 19.56 -12.49 31.44
CA ARG A 326 21.03 -12.63 31.34
C ARG A 326 21.61 -11.87 30.15
N MET A 327 20.90 -11.79 29.03
CA MET A 327 21.35 -11.01 27.86
C MET A 327 21.36 -9.50 28.14
N THR A 328 20.43 -8.98 28.95
CA THR A 328 20.43 -7.56 29.34
C THR A 328 21.54 -7.21 30.35
N GLU A 329 22.08 -8.18 31.05
CA GLU A 329 23.26 -7.97 31.94
C GLU A 329 24.59 -7.88 31.16
N PHE A 330 24.61 -8.35 29.89
CA PHE A 330 25.81 -8.31 29.03
C PHE A 330 25.87 -7.08 28.10
N VAL A 331 24.80 -6.27 28.03
CA VAL A 331 24.69 -5.05 27.22
C VAL A 331 24.81 -3.83 28.14
#